data_109d5c0064bc0834ecd567dc5c1fd4b6
#
_entry.id   109d5c0064bc0834ecd567dc5c1fd4b6
#
_cell.length_a   1.000
_cell.length_b   1.000
_cell.length_c   1.000
_cell.angle_alpha   90.00
_cell.angle_beta   90.00
_cell.angle_gamma   90.00
#
_symmetry.space_group_name_H-M   'P 1'
#
loop_
_entity.id
_entity.type
_entity.pdbx_description
1 polymer ?
#
loop_
_entity_poly.entity_id
_entity_poly.type
_entity_poly.pdbx_seq_one_letter_code
_entity_poly.pdbx_strand_id
1 'polypeptide(L)'
;MEYPYGGSDHALYYRLSDLIRMNHHFPIAKFERIYQYLSLYPQFYCILCSFIPNDFLLKKANVINHIIMLLIIITFEFFAYDVLTDYFPDTTFSFLFASLLFVLTPITYAIWNAKFMGLSARAFGLLFGYLFGYCCFYYLVSLEWQTSIFYQIGVYVALICIVIAILTGSMFAFQFFLFSALFLSFCTLHFEFLLLGSLAIIFQCLTNFQLAKQFWTAQYHHKRNYFKYAAPALQLAARPSIWRDFVYDFWIKKDKSYILGNPVIEIMLGAFLNVAVFLFYFFCGDRHDPIQWNLFLLLAASFFAFFVTSLRFGRFLGEPQRYIEFGIPFACILACLLFPFWLLIMFLLFDIFVLLWYRKNSQHHRQLPEHIKIREELLDFMRNIYDDEYKNLLCNDTEIARHLYVSKYRVYVPGYCTHYATKEDFYAAFYNNDIHIISPDFLLQSLNDAQKGYIIFYTNLLKFYDETKLLPFLKDIQFVYIKSIGKFKIFKFYKESQCTSQS
;
A
#
# COMPACT_ATOMS: atom_id res chain seq x y z
N MET A 1 -7.75 -12.52 -13.59
CA MET A 1 -8.92 -12.74 -12.74
C MET A 1 -9.39 -11.39 -12.27
N GLU A 2 -10.60 -11.05 -12.60
CA GLU A 2 -11.24 -9.89 -12.00
C GLU A 2 -11.76 -10.36 -10.65
N TYR A 3 -11.20 -9.82 -9.57
CA TYR A 3 -11.86 -9.78 -8.29
C TYR A 3 -12.89 -8.65 -8.38
N PRO A 4 -14.19 -8.91 -8.48
CA PRO A 4 -15.19 -7.86 -8.70
C PRO A 4 -15.14 -6.74 -7.66
N TYR A 5 -14.69 -7.06 -6.45
CA TYR A 5 -14.62 -6.11 -5.34
C TYR A 5 -13.19 -5.88 -4.81
N GLY A 6 -12.15 -6.31 -5.52
CA GLY A 6 -10.76 -6.07 -5.12
C GLY A 6 -10.38 -6.59 -3.73
N GLY A 7 -9.30 -6.02 -3.16
CA GLY A 7 -8.86 -6.30 -1.79
C GLY A 7 -9.50 -5.35 -0.77
N SER A 8 -9.14 -5.51 0.51
CA SER A 8 -9.60 -4.62 1.61
C SER A 8 -9.23 -3.15 1.37
N ASP A 9 -8.06 -2.88 0.78
CA ASP A 9 -7.65 -1.52 0.42
C ASP A 9 -8.57 -0.92 -0.64
N HIS A 10 -8.99 -1.70 -1.65
CA HIS A 10 -9.96 -1.25 -2.65
C HIS A 10 -11.26 -0.77 -1.99
N ALA A 11 -11.80 -1.54 -1.06
CA ALA A 11 -13.03 -1.18 -0.37
C ALA A 11 -12.92 0.15 0.38
N LEU A 12 -11.77 0.40 1.03
CA LEU A 12 -11.50 1.63 1.74
C LEU A 12 -11.37 2.84 0.79
N TYR A 13 -10.58 2.72 -0.28
CA TYR A 13 -10.45 3.78 -1.29
C TYR A 13 -11.77 4.08 -1.99
N TYR A 14 -12.52 3.03 -2.34
CA TYR A 14 -13.86 3.17 -2.91
C TYR A 14 -14.77 3.98 -1.99
N ARG A 15 -14.87 3.56 -0.70
CA ARG A 15 -15.75 4.23 0.27
C ARG A 15 -15.36 5.68 0.50
N LEU A 16 -14.07 5.96 0.61
CA LEU A 16 -13.57 7.32 0.79
C LEU A 16 -13.89 8.20 -0.41
N SER A 17 -13.68 7.69 -1.63
CA SER A 17 -14.02 8.40 -2.87
C SER A 17 -15.54 8.65 -2.99
N ASP A 18 -16.35 7.69 -2.58
CA ASP A 18 -17.81 7.82 -2.55
C ASP A 18 -18.27 8.90 -1.53
N LEU A 19 -17.69 8.91 -0.33
CA LEU A 19 -17.97 9.93 0.68
C LEU A 19 -17.55 11.34 0.24
N ILE A 20 -16.38 11.47 -0.43
CA ILE A 20 -15.94 12.75 -0.99
C ILE A 20 -16.94 13.24 -2.04
N ARG A 21 -17.39 12.36 -2.93
CA ARG A 21 -18.40 12.70 -3.97
C ARG A 21 -19.72 13.14 -3.38
N MET A 22 -20.22 12.41 -2.36
CA MET A 22 -21.49 12.73 -1.72
C MET A 22 -21.47 14.05 -0.93
N ASN A 23 -20.35 14.36 -0.29
CA ASN A 23 -20.23 15.51 0.61
C ASN A 23 -19.51 16.70 -0.03
N HIS A 24 -18.95 16.56 -1.22
CA HIS A 24 -18.12 17.55 -1.92
C HIS A 24 -16.87 18.02 -1.11
N HIS A 25 -16.51 17.29 -0.08
CA HIS A 25 -15.33 17.55 0.73
C HIS A 25 -14.77 16.27 1.34
N PHE A 26 -13.53 16.28 1.77
CA PHE A 26 -12.94 15.14 2.47
C PHE A 26 -13.63 14.95 3.83
N PRO A 27 -14.07 13.73 4.17
CA PRO A 27 -14.78 13.47 5.41
C PRO A 27 -13.87 13.74 6.61
N ILE A 28 -14.28 14.68 7.47
CA ILE A 28 -13.62 14.91 8.74
C ILE A 28 -14.12 13.86 9.72
N ALA A 29 -13.23 13.19 10.41
CA ALA A 29 -13.52 12.02 11.25
C ALA A 29 -14.32 12.36 12.51
N LYS A 30 -15.59 12.75 12.37
CA LYS A 30 -16.57 12.67 13.48
C LYS A 30 -16.93 11.22 13.84
N PHE A 31 -16.42 10.24 13.09
CA PHE A 31 -16.81 8.84 13.13
C PHE A 31 -15.61 7.92 13.39
N GLU A 32 -14.77 8.25 14.36
CA GLU A 32 -13.54 7.51 14.68
C GLU A 32 -13.78 6.00 14.86
N ARG A 33 -14.91 5.59 15.41
CA ARG A 33 -15.26 4.17 15.58
C ARG A 33 -15.77 3.50 14.30
N ILE A 34 -16.34 4.25 13.37
CA ILE A 34 -16.99 3.73 12.17
C ILE A 34 -16.05 3.77 10.97
N TYR A 35 -15.21 4.82 10.88
CA TYR A 35 -14.32 5.08 9.75
C TYR A 35 -12.85 5.26 10.17
N GLN A 36 -12.42 4.51 11.17
CA GLN A 36 -11.09 4.66 11.78
C GLN A 36 -9.92 4.62 10.80
N TYR A 37 -10.09 3.91 9.68
CA TYR A 37 -9.04 3.79 8.65
C TYR A 37 -9.07 4.90 7.61
N LEU A 38 -10.18 5.61 7.46
CA LEU A 38 -10.33 6.58 6.35
C LEU A 38 -9.42 7.79 6.51
N SER A 39 -9.17 8.23 7.74
CA SER A 39 -8.24 9.35 8.02
C SER A 39 -6.77 9.02 7.78
N LEU A 40 -6.42 7.73 7.64
CA LEU A 40 -5.07 7.26 7.35
C LEU A 40 -4.69 7.43 5.88
N TYR A 41 -5.68 7.42 4.97
CA TYR A 41 -5.44 7.38 3.54
C TYR A 41 -5.10 8.76 2.97
N PRO A 42 -4.14 8.83 2.03
CA PRO A 42 -3.83 10.06 1.32
C PRO A 42 -5.02 10.57 0.51
N GLN A 43 -5.21 11.88 0.55
CA GLN A 43 -6.44 12.53 0.10
C GLN A 43 -6.52 12.67 -1.42
N PHE A 44 -5.40 13.04 -2.06
CA PHE A 44 -5.39 13.43 -3.47
C PHE A 44 -5.81 12.28 -4.39
N TYR A 45 -5.30 11.07 -4.15
CA TYR A 45 -5.72 9.90 -4.93
C TYR A 45 -7.23 9.64 -4.81
N CYS A 46 -7.78 9.76 -3.60
CA CYS A 46 -9.21 9.58 -3.36
C CYS A 46 -10.06 10.67 -3.99
N ILE A 47 -9.57 11.92 -4.00
CA ILE A 47 -10.22 13.03 -4.70
C ILE A 47 -10.26 12.76 -6.21
N LEU A 48 -9.16 12.35 -6.82
CA LEU A 48 -9.15 11.96 -8.23
C LEU A 48 -10.15 10.84 -8.52
N CYS A 49 -10.19 9.81 -7.68
CA CYS A 49 -11.16 8.71 -7.82
C CYS A 49 -12.60 9.18 -7.64
N SER A 50 -12.87 10.22 -6.86
CA SER A 50 -14.23 10.72 -6.66
C SER A 50 -14.88 11.32 -7.91
N PHE A 51 -14.10 11.70 -8.93
CA PHE A 51 -14.61 12.13 -10.23
C PHE A 51 -15.03 10.98 -11.14
N ILE A 52 -14.67 9.74 -10.80
CA ILE A 52 -14.95 8.55 -11.62
C ILE A 52 -16.28 7.92 -11.14
N PRO A 53 -17.19 7.48 -12.03
CA PRO A 53 -18.46 6.89 -11.64
C PRO A 53 -18.31 5.69 -10.70
N ASN A 54 -19.20 5.56 -9.70
CA ASN A 54 -19.16 4.50 -8.69
C ASN A 54 -19.14 3.09 -9.26
N ASP A 55 -19.99 2.82 -10.26
CA ASP A 55 -20.05 1.48 -10.87
C ASP A 55 -18.75 1.10 -11.57
N PHE A 56 -18.07 2.08 -12.18
CA PHE A 56 -16.76 1.87 -12.77
C PHE A 56 -15.70 1.59 -11.71
N LEU A 57 -15.65 2.43 -10.65
CA LEU A 57 -14.71 2.22 -9.54
C LEU A 57 -14.89 0.86 -8.87
N LEU A 58 -16.15 0.43 -8.74
CA LEU A 58 -16.45 -0.83 -8.08
C LEU A 58 -16.00 -2.04 -8.88
N LYS A 59 -16.30 -2.06 -10.20
CA LYS A 59 -16.15 -3.25 -11.04
C LYS A 59 -14.91 -3.22 -11.94
N LYS A 60 -14.41 -2.04 -12.28
CA LYS A 60 -13.35 -1.83 -13.28
C LYS A 60 -12.17 -1.00 -12.79
N ALA A 61 -11.99 -0.88 -11.47
CA ALA A 61 -10.91 -0.10 -10.87
C ALA A 61 -9.50 -0.51 -11.35
N ASN A 62 -9.31 -1.78 -11.72
CA ASN A 62 -8.05 -2.26 -12.29
C ASN A 62 -7.63 -1.50 -13.55
N VAL A 63 -8.59 -1.02 -14.35
CA VAL A 63 -8.29 -0.21 -15.55
C VAL A 63 -7.52 1.05 -15.19
N ILE A 64 -7.85 1.69 -14.06
CA ILE A 64 -7.14 2.89 -13.58
C ILE A 64 -5.68 2.56 -13.32
N ASN A 65 -5.40 1.44 -12.65
CA ASN A 65 -4.03 1.01 -12.38
C ASN A 65 -3.27 0.68 -13.67
N HIS A 66 -3.92 0.08 -14.67
CA HIS A 66 -3.31 -0.17 -15.97
C HIS A 66 -2.99 1.14 -16.71
N ILE A 67 -3.88 2.14 -16.66
CA ILE A 67 -3.61 3.47 -17.22
C ILE A 67 -2.40 4.10 -16.53
N ILE A 68 -2.34 4.04 -15.19
CA ILE A 68 -1.19 4.57 -14.44
C ILE A 68 0.10 3.81 -14.81
N MET A 69 0.05 2.49 -14.97
CA MET A 69 1.21 1.71 -15.42
C MET A 69 1.64 2.06 -16.85
N LEU A 70 0.70 2.34 -17.74
CA LEU A 70 1.02 2.84 -19.07
C LEU A 70 1.72 4.21 -19.01
N LEU A 71 1.25 5.13 -18.15
CA LEU A 71 1.92 6.41 -17.92
C LEU A 71 3.32 6.23 -17.34
N ILE A 72 3.52 5.26 -16.45
CA ILE A 72 4.86 4.91 -15.94
C ILE A 72 5.78 4.48 -17.07
N ILE A 73 5.31 3.60 -17.96
CA ILE A 73 6.11 3.16 -19.12
C ILE A 73 6.43 4.34 -20.02
N ILE A 74 5.45 5.15 -20.39
CA ILE A 74 5.65 6.32 -21.26
C ILE A 74 6.67 7.30 -20.65
N THR A 75 6.56 7.62 -19.37
CA THR A 75 7.51 8.54 -18.71
C THR A 75 8.91 7.95 -18.62
N PHE A 76 9.03 6.63 -18.44
CA PHE A 76 10.31 5.95 -18.49
C PHE A 76 10.94 6.01 -19.89
N GLU A 77 10.13 5.75 -20.94
CA GLU A 77 10.60 5.80 -22.33
C GLU A 77 11.19 7.17 -22.67
N PHE A 78 10.51 8.25 -22.29
CA PHE A 78 11.04 9.61 -22.49
C PHE A 78 12.34 9.83 -21.74
N PHE A 79 12.41 9.42 -20.48
CA PHE A 79 13.61 9.58 -19.66
C PHE A 79 14.78 8.73 -20.19
N ALA A 80 14.52 7.46 -20.53
CA ALA A 80 15.55 6.57 -21.05
C ALA A 80 16.08 7.03 -22.42
N TYR A 81 15.18 7.49 -23.30
CA TYR A 81 15.58 8.04 -24.60
C TYR A 81 16.50 9.24 -24.44
N ASP A 82 16.12 10.21 -23.61
CA ASP A 82 16.87 11.43 -23.37
C ASP A 82 18.29 11.12 -22.84
N VAL A 83 18.37 10.25 -21.81
CA VAL A 83 19.66 9.88 -21.21
C VAL A 83 20.54 9.06 -22.15
N LEU A 84 19.97 8.11 -22.91
CA LEU A 84 20.76 7.22 -23.77
C LEU A 84 21.22 7.90 -25.07
N THR A 85 20.52 8.91 -25.57
CA THR A 85 20.95 9.68 -26.76
C THR A 85 22.25 10.40 -26.54
N ASP A 86 22.57 10.78 -25.33
CA ASP A 86 23.83 11.44 -24.99
C ASP A 86 25.05 10.51 -25.11
N TYR A 87 24.83 9.18 -25.00
CA TYR A 87 25.92 8.17 -25.00
C TYR A 87 26.08 7.44 -26.33
N PHE A 88 24.99 7.21 -27.05
CA PHE A 88 25.00 6.33 -28.20
C PHE A 88 24.57 7.07 -29.46
N PRO A 89 25.44 7.11 -30.52
CA PRO A 89 25.04 7.67 -31.82
C PRO A 89 23.85 6.95 -32.45
N ASP A 90 23.75 5.62 -32.23
CA ASP A 90 22.57 4.84 -32.55
C ASP A 90 21.99 4.26 -31.24
N THR A 91 20.98 4.96 -30.72
CA THR A 91 20.33 4.63 -29.45
C THR A 91 19.33 3.51 -29.55
N THR A 92 18.96 3.07 -30.75
CA THR A 92 17.84 2.16 -30.99
C THR A 92 17.93 0.87 -30.18
N PHE A 93 19.10 0.22 -30.18
CA PHE A 93 19.27 -1.04 -29.44
C PHE A 93 19.31 -0.84 -27.95
N SER A 94 20.09 0.12 -27.44
CA SER A 94 20.21 0.40 -26.00
C SER A 94 18.86 0.82 -25.40
N PHE A 95 18.13 1.65 -26.11
CA PHE A 95 16.78 2.07 -25.74
C PHE A 95 15.80 0.90 -25.72
N LEU A 96 15.79 0.04 -26.76
CA LEU A 96 14.94 -1.14 -26.79
C LEU A 96 15.24 -2.08 -25.60
N PHE A 97 16.52 -2.29 -25.29
CA PHE A 97 16.88 -3.14 -24.15
C PHE A 97 16.50 -2.52 -22.81
N ALA A 98 16.73 -1.23 -22.61
CA ALA A 98 16.29 -0.52 -21.39
C ALA A 98 14.76 -0.67 -21.22
N SER A 99 14.00 -0.48 -22.28
CA SER A 99 12.53 -0.62 -22.31
C SER A 99 12.09 -2.05 -21.99
N LEU A 100 12.67 -3.06 -22.61
CA LEU A 100 12.34 -4.45 -22.36
C LEU A 100 12.69 -4.88 -20.93
N LEU A 101 13.87 -4.53 -20.43
CA LEU A 101 14.29 -4.81 -19.05
C LEU A 101 13.34 -4.14 -18.05
N PHE A 102 12.95 -2.88 -18.29
CA PHE A 102 12.02 -2.17 -17.42
C PHE A 102 10.64 -2.82 -17.40
N VAL A 103 10.06 -3.10 -18.57
CA VAL A 103 8.73 -3.68 -18.69
C VAL A 103 8.67 -5.12 -18.17
N LEU A 104 9.75 -5.91 -18.31
CA LEU A 104 9.78 -7.33 -17.93
C LEU A 104 10.34 -7.57 -16.53
N THR A 105 10.80 -6.56 -15.80
CA THR A 105 11.31 -6.73 -14.43
C THR A 105 10.25 -7.38 -13.53
N PRO A 106 10.52 -8.58 -12.96
CA PRO A 106 9.49 -9.39 -12.32
C PRO A 106 8.89 -8.77 -11.06
N ILE A 107 9.65 -7.99 -10.29
CA ILE A 107 9.18 -7.37 -9.04
C ILE A 107 7.99 -6.43 -9.29
N THR A 108 7.90 -5.84 -10.48
CA THR A 108 6.81 -4.94 -10.86
C THR A 108 5.48 -5.69 -11.00
N TYR A 109 5.51 -6.95 -11.46
CA TYR A 109 4.31 -7.70 -11.84
C TYR A 109 4.04 -8.93 -10.98
N ALA A 110 5.08 -9.64 -10.56
CA ALA A 110 4.95 -10.97 -9.98
C ALA A 110 4.86 -10.95 -8.46
N ILE A 111 5.60 -10.06 -7.83
CA ILE A 111 5.72 -10.01 -6.39
C ILE A 111 4.73 -8.98 -5.86
N TRP A 112 3.71 -9.45 -5.13
CA TRP A 112 2.69 -8.60 -4.50
C TRP A 112 1.83 -7.79 -5.49
N ASN A 113 0.98 -8.48 -6.24
CA ASN A 113 -0.01 -7.92 -7.17
C ASN A 113 -1.08 -6.99 -6.54
N ALA A 114 -0.87 -6.49 -5.34
CA ALA A 114 -1.79 -5.52 -4.72
C ALA A 114 -2.03 -4.27 -5.59
N LYS A 115 -1.09 -3.95 -6.49
CA LYS A 115 -1.24 -2.85 -7.47
C LYS A 115 -2.41 -3.06 -8.42
N PHE A 116 -2.78 -4.32 -8.70
CA PHE A 116 -3.80 -4.70 -9.67
C PHE A 116 -5.07 -5.27 -9.03
N MET A 117 -5.16 -5.26 -7.69
CA MET A 117 -6.32 -5.76 -6.96
C MET A 117 -7.34 -4.65 -6.63
N GLY A 118 -7.83 -3.94 -7.64
CA GLY A 118 -8.77 -2.85 -7.45
C GLY A 118 -8.10 -1.50 -7.20
N LEU A 119 -8.77 -0.58 -6.52
CA LEU A 119 -8.21 0.74 -6.19
C LEU A 119 -7.03 0.60 -5.25
N SER A 120 -5.91 1.17 -5.65
CA SER A 120 -4.69 1.21 -4.84
C SER A 120 -3.87 2.45 -5.18
N ALA A 121 -3.54 3.24 -4.19
CA ALA A 121 -2.64 4.38 -4.36
C ALA A 121 -1.19 3.95 -4.65
N ARG A 122 -0.90 2.65 -4.72
CA ARG A 122 0.46 2.15 -4.90
C ARG A 122 0.99 2.42 -6.30
N ALA A 123 0.20 2.13 -7.36
CA ALA A 123 0.58 2.47 -8.73
C ALA A 123 0.77 3.97 -8.91
N PHE A 124 -0.14 4.78 -8.33
CA PHE A 124 -0.04 6.22 -8.31
C PHE A 124 1.24 6.70 -7.61
N GLY A 125 1.54 6.14 -6.43
CA GLY A 125 2.77 6.45 -5.70
C GLY A 125 4.03 6.06 -6.46
N LEU A 126 4.01 4.96 -7.22
CA LEU A 126 5.13 4.53 -8.03
C LEU A 126 5.39 5.51 -9.19
N LEU A 127 4.33 5.97 -9.89
CA LEU A 127 4.44 6.99 -10.93
C LEU A 127 5.13 8.25 -10.41
N PHE A 128 4.61 8.82 -9.32
CA PHE A 128 5.20 10.05 -8.78
C PHE A 128 6.57 9.82 -8.13
N GLY A 129 6.84 8.63 -7.61
CA GLY A 129 8.17 8.27 -7.13
C GLY A 129 9.21 8.19 -8.25
N TYR A 130 8.84 7.69 -9.42
CA TYR A 130 9.71 7.71 -10.60
C TYR A 130 9.90 9.13 -11.12
N LEU A 131 8.84 9.93 -11.25
CA LEU A 131 8.95 11.34 -11.64
C LEU A 131 9.84 12.14 -10.67
N PHE A 132 9.74 11.85 -9.36
CA PHE A 132 10.66 12.42 -8.38
C PHE A 132 12.11 12.05 -8.68
N GLY A 133 12.39 10.78 -8.94
CA GLY A 133 13.74 10.32 -9.29
C GLY A 133 14.26 10.96 -10.58
N TYR A 134 13.43 11.07 -11.64
CA TYR A 134 13.82 11.72 -12.89
C TYR A 134 14.12 13.21 -12.68
N CYS A 135 13.29 13.93 -11.94
CA CYS A 135 13.55 15.34 -11.61
C CYS A 135 14.78 15.50 -10.71
N CYS A 136 15.05 14.58 -9.77
CA CYS A 136 16.30 14.58 -9.01
C CYS A 136 17.51 14.42 -9.92
N PHE A 137 17.44 13.49 -10.88
CA PHE A 137 18.51 13.29 -11.87
C PHE A 137 18.80 14.60 -12.64
N TYR A 138 17.77 15.18 -13.24
CA TYR A 138 17.94 16.44 -13.99
C TYR A 138 18.43 17.60 -13.12
N TYR A 139 17.96 17.65 -11.86
CA TYR A 139 18.43 18.67 -10.92
C TYR A 139 19.93 18.51 -10.63
N LEU A 140 20.40 17.30 -10.28
CA LEU A 140 21.79 17.02 -9.97
C LEU A 140 22.70 17.26 -11.18
N VAL A 141 22.33 16.75 -12.35
CA VAL A 141 23.06 16.99 -13.59
C VAL A 141 23.12 18.48 -13.92
N SER A 142 22.05 19.24 -13.70
CA SER A 142 22.02 20.68 -13.93
C SER A 142 22.98 21.47 -13.04
N LEU A 143 23.19 21.02 -11.82
CA LEU A 143 24.16 21.61 -10.90
C LEU A 143 25.61 21.35 -11.35
N GLU A 144 25.90 20.13 -11.78
CA GLU A 144 27.24 19.75 -12.25
C GLU A 144 27.60 20.44 -13.57
N TRP A 145 26.65 20.53 -14.48
CA TRP A 145 26.87 21.21 -15.79
C TRP A 145 26.67 22.73 -15.73
N GLN A 146 26.39 23.29 -14.54
CA GLN A 146 26.22 24.72 -14.34
C GLN A 146 25.19 25.34 -15.32
N THR A 147 24.08 24.65 -15.54
CA THR A 147 23.01 25.15 -16.43
C THR A 147 22.42 26.46 -15.90
N SER A 148 21.56 27.10 -16.70
CA SER A 148 20.96 28.38 -16.30
C SER A 148 20.18 28.25 -14.99
N ILE A 149 20.27 29.29 -14.15
CA ILE A 149 19.56 29.33 -12.84
C ILE A 149 18.04 29.16 -13.01
N PHE A 150 17.47 29.66 -14.12
CA PHE A 150 16.05 29.51 -14.42
C PHE A 150 15.65 28.05 -14.66
N TYR A 151 16.50 27.25 -15.30
CA TYR A 151 16.29 25.82 -15.47
C TYR A 151 16.33 25.08 -14.13
N GLN A 152 17.33 25.36 -13.29
CA GLN A 152 17.46 24.77 -11.96
C GLN A 152 16.23 25.08 -11.08
N ILE A 153 15.79 26.35 -11.07
CA ILE A 153 14.56 26.76 -10.35
C ILE A 153 13.35 26.02 -10.90
N GLY A 154 13.21 25.90 -12.21
CA GLY A 154 12.09 25.19 -12.86
C GLY A 154 12.01 23.74 -12.42
N VAL A 155 13.13 23.01 -12.44
CA VAL A 155 13.21 21.62 -12.00
C VAL A 155 12.93 21.49 -10.50
N TYR A 156 13.44 22.44 -9.68
CA TYR A 156 13.20 22.42 -8.24
C TYR A 156 11.72 22.68 -7.90
N VAL A 157 11.05 23.58 -8.61
CA VAL A 157 9.60 23.80 -8.49
C VAL A 157 8.81 22.52 -8.87
N ALA A 158 9.22 21.84 -9.94
CA ALA A 158 8.64 20.55 -10.31
C ALA A 158 8.81 19.51 -9.20
N LEU A 159 9.99 19.44 -8.59
CA LEU A 159 10.24 18.56 -7.41
C LEU A 159 9.29 18.88 -6.27
N ILE A 160 9.07 20.15 -5.92
CA ILE A 160 8.11 20.55 -4.87
C ILE A 160 6.71 20.04 -5.21
N CYS A 161 6.23 20.27 -6.44
CA CYS A 161 4.90 19.81 -6.87
C CYS A 161 4.76 18.29 -6.81
N ILE A 162 5.78 17.55 -7.23
CA ILE A 162 5.81 16.10 -7.19
C ILE A 162 5.80 15.59 -5.74
N VAL A 163 6.56 16.19 -4.83
CA VAL A 163 6.59 15.78 -3.42
C VAL A 163 5.26 16.08 -2.72
N ILE A 164 4.58 17.17 -3.06
CA ILE A 164 3.20 17.44 -2.61
C ILE A 164 2.26 16.34 -3.12
N ALA A 165 2.34 15.96 -4.39
CA ALA A 165 1.53 14.88 -4.95
C ALA A 165 1.84 13.52 -4.29
N ILE A 166 3.09 13.23 -3.98
CA ILE A 166 3.53 12.04 -3.25
C ILE A 166 2.93 12.02 -1.84
N LEU A 167 3.10 13.10 -1.06
CA LEU A 167 2.60 13.21 0.31
C LEU A 167 1.08 13.05 0.37
N THR A 168 0.38 13.68 -0.56
CA THR A 168 -1.09 13.68 -0.60
C THR A 168 -1.68 12.50 -1.35
N GLY A 169 -0.88 11.76 -2.12
CA GLY A 169 -1.32 10.65 -2.98
C GLY A 169 -0.95 9.25 -2.48
N SER A 170 0.24 9.08 -1.87
CA SER A 170 0.71 7.76 -1.45
C SER A 170 1.70 7.83 -0.29
N MET A 171 1.28 7.36 0.87
CA MET A 171 2.15 7.34 2.06
C MET A 171 3.39 6.45 1.87
N PHE A 172 3.28 5.39 1.09
CA PHE A 172 4.41 4.52 0.78
C PHE A 172 5.47 5.25 -0.06
N ALA A 173 5.05 5.97 -1.10
CA ALA A 173 5.96 6.78 -1.90
C ALA A 173 6.55 7.95 -1.10
N PHE A 174 5.79 8.51 -0.15
CA PHE A 174 6.31 9.55 0.75
C PHE A 174 7.40 9.01 1.69
N GLN A 175 7.27 7.80 2.18
CA GLN A 175 8.34 7.15 2.96
C GLN A 175 9.60 6.95 2.12
N PHE A 176 9.45 6.47 0.88
CA PHE A 176 10.57 6.36 -0.06
C PHE A 176 11.24 7.71 -0.31
N PHE A 177 10.43 8.75 -0.58
CA PHE A 177 10.94 10.12 -0.74
C PHE A 177 11.79 10.56 0.46
N LEU A 178 11.32 10.35 1.71
CA LEU A 178 12.06 10.75 2.90
C LEU A 178 13.42 10.05 3.01
N PHE A 179 13.49 8.74 2.73
CA PHE A 179 14.75 8.01 2.71
C PHE A 179 15.67 8.47 1.59
N SER A 180 15.13 8.70 0.40
CA SER A 180 15.89 9.17 -0.75
C SER A 180 16.41 10.59 -0.54
N ALA A 181 15.59 11.50 -0.01
CA ALA A 181 16.00 12.86 0.30
C ALA A 181 17.13 12.88 1.34
N LEU A 182 17.02 12.04 2.40
CA LEU A 182 18.07 11.90 3.38
C LEU A 182 19.36 11.38 2.75
N PHE A 183 19.27 10.29 2.00
CA PHE A 183 20.42 9.65 1.34
C PHE A 183 21.11 10.62 0.35
N LEU A 184 20.33 11.22 -0.55
CA LEU A 184 20.86 12.15 -1.53
C LEU A 184 21.49 13.38 -0.87
N SER A 185 20.86 13.97 0.15
CA SER A 185 21.43 15.10 0.88
C SER A 185 22.81 14.81 1.47
N PHE A 186 23.01 13.62 2.02
CA PHE A 186 24.34 13.25 2.57
C PHE A 186 25.35 12.88 1.50
N CYS A 187 24.94 12.22 0.41
CA CYS A 187 25.85 11.79 -0.64
C CYS A 187 26.30 12.94 -1.55
N THR A 188 25.41 13.92 -1.79
CA THR A 188 25.68 15.05 -2.70
C THR A 188 25.96 16.36 -1.97
N LEU A 189 25.78 16.40 -0.64
CA LEU A 189 25.84 17.60 0.21
C LEU A 189 24.81 18.68 -0.15
N HIS A 190 23.77 18.33 -0.92
CA HIS A 190 22.63 19.17 -1.28
C HIS A 190 21.47 18.98 -0.29
N PHE A 191 21.48 19.77 0.81
CA PHE A 191 20.49 19.65 1.88
C PHE A 191 19.10 20.19 1.52
N GLU A 192 18.97 20.86 0.38
CA GLU A 192 17.69 21.31 -0.16
C GLU A 192 16.69 20.17 -0.42
N PHE A 193 17.16 18.94 -0.64
CA PHE A 193 16.27 17.78 -0.73
C PHE A 193 15.48 17.54 0.56
N LEU A 194 16.07 17.81 1.74
CA LEU A 194 15.35 17.71 3.02
C LEU A 194 14.29 18.80 3.17
N LEU A 195 14.48 19.96 2.57
CA LEU A 195 13.51 21.06 2.63
C LEU A 195 12.22 20.73 1.87
N LEU A 196 12.30 19.91 0.81
CA LEU A 196 11.14 19.53 0.00
C LEU A 196 10.03 18.89 0.85
N GLY A 197 10.40 17.99 1.78
CA GLY A 197 9.44 17.36 2.69
C GLY A 197 8.77 18.36 3.63
N SER A 198 9.55 19.29 4.16
CA SER A 198 9.04 20.35 5.05
C SER A 198 8.09 21.27 4.29
N LEU A 199 8.44 21.67 3.07
CA LEU A 199 7.58 22.49 2.21
C LEU A 199 6.26 21.80 1.88
N ALA A 200 6.30 20.50 1.56
CA ALA A 200 5.09 19.72 1.28
C ALA A 200 4.16 19.63 2.52
N ILE A 201 4.73 19.41 3.72
CA ILE A 201 3.95 19.38 4.97
C ILE A 201 3.37 20.76 5.28
N ILE A 202 4.14 21.82 5.12
CA ILE A 202 3.67 23.20 5.29
C ILE A 202 2.51 23.49 4.33
N PHE A 203 2.66 23.12 3.05
CA PHE A 203 1.60 23.27 2.07
C PHE A 203 0.32 22.52 2.45
N GLN A 204 0.44 21.27 2.93
CA GLN A 204 -0.70 20.50 3.42
C GLN A 204 -1.39 21.18 4.62
N CYS A 205 -0.62 21.73 5.55
CA CYS A 205 -1.15 22.46 6.71
C CYS A 205 -1.84 23.76 6.29
N LEU A 206 -1.30 24.49 5.33
CA LEU A 206 -1.87 25.76 4.84
C LEU A 206 -3.17 25.51 4.06
N THR A 207 -3.26 24.43 3.32
CA THR A 207 -4.48 24.10 2.54
C THR A 207 -5.64 23.66 3.44
N ASN A 208 -5.39 22.83 4.44
CA ASN A 208 -6.40 22.40 5.41
C ASN A 208 -5.77 21.85 6.69
N PHE A 209 -5.55 22.73 7.67
CA PHE A 209 -4.90 22.37 8.93
C PHE A 209 -5.61 21.27 9.71
N GLN A 210 -6.94 21.28 9.77
CA GLN A 210 -7.70 20.25 10.50
C GLN A 210 -7.50 18.86 9.87
N LEU A 211 -7.54 18.78 8.55
CA LEU A 211 -7.35 17.55 7.82
C LEU A 211 -5.90 17.05 7.93
N ALA A 212 -4.91 17.95 7.83
CA ALA A 212 -3.50 17.64 8.06
C ALA A 212 -3.27 17.09 9.47
N LYS A 213 -3.82 17.76 10.49
CA LYS A 213 -3.74 17.30 11.88
C LYS A 213 -4.34 15.91 12.07
N GLN A 214 -5.50 15.63 11.51
CA GLN A 214 -6.13 14.31 11.57
C GLN A 214 -5.29 13.23 10.89
N PHE A 215 -4.80 13.52 9.68
CA PHE A 215 -3.96 12.60 8.93
C PHE A 215 -2.69 12.24 9.72
N TRP A 216 -1.95 13.23 10.20
CA TRP A 216 -0.71 12.97 10.93
C TRP A 216 -0.97 12.31 12.30
N THR A 217 -2.05 12.66 12.98
CA THR A 217 -2.45 11.98 14.22
C THR A 217 -2.80 10.51 13.96
N ALA A 218 -3.56 10.23 12.89
CA ALA A 218 -3.90 8.87 12.49
C ALA A 218 -2.66 8.07 12.08
N GLN A 219 -1.71 8.67 11.33
CA GLN A 219 -0.43 8.04 10.98
C GLN A 219 0.39 7.72 12.24
N TYR A 220 0.48 8.64 13.18
CA TYR A 220 1.19 8.42 14.44
C TYR A 220 0.61 7.24 15.22
N HIS A 221 -0.72 7.23 15.45
CA HIS A 221 -1.38 6.15 16.17
C HIS A 221 -1.25 4.82 15.43
N HIS A 222 -1.42 4.81 14.11
CA HIS A 222 -1.24 3.61 13.30
C HIS A 222 0.17 3.03 13.46
N LYS A 223 1.21 3.84 13.29
CA LYS A 223 2.60 3.37 13.41
C LYS A 223 2.92 2.89 14.82
N ARG A 224 2.50 3.66 15.85
CA ARG A 224 2.68 3.29 17.26
C ARG A 224 1.99 1.97 17.59
N ASN A 225 0.70 1.84 17.24
CA ASN A 225 -0.09 0.66 17.58
C ASN A 225 0.42 -0.56 16.81
N TYR A 226 0.72 -0.39 15.52
CA TYR A 226 1.29 -1.45 14.72
C TYR A 226 2.61 -1.96 15.30
N PHE A 227 3.54 -1.07 15.62
CA PHE A 227 4.84 -1.44 16.15
C PHE A 227 4.76 -2.06 17.55
N LYS A 228 3.97 -1.45 18.46
CA LYS A 228 3.91 -1.87 19.86
C LYS A 228 3.03 -3.09 20.09
N TYR A 229 1.93 -3.20 19.35
CA TYR A 229 0.86 -4.14 19.67
C TYR A 229 0.61 -5.17 18.56
N ALA A 230 0.39 -4.72 17.31
CA ALA A 230 0.02 -5.61 16.22
C ALA A 230 1.18 -6.48 15.71
N ALA A 231 2.35 -5.90 15.51
CA ALA A 231 3.50 -6.64 15.00
C ALA A 231 3.96 -7.79 15.92
N PRO A 232 3.97 -7.63 17.26
CA PRO A 232 4.21 -8.76 18.17
C PRO A 232 3.15 -9.85 18.07
N ALA A 233 1.87 -9.48 17.96
CA ALA A 233 0.77 -10.45 17.84
C ALA A 233 0.84 -11.25 16.53
N LEU A 234 1.26 -10.59 15.43
CA LEU A 234 1.48 -11.23 14.13
C LEU A 234 2.82 -12.00 14.06
N GLN A 235 3.58 -12.07 15.16
CA GLN A 235 4.93 -12.64 15.21
C GLN A 235 5.94 -11.97 14.24
N LEU A 236 5.58 -10.88 13.58
CA LEU A 236 6.46 -10.14 12.69
C LEU A 236 7.63 -9.48 13.43
N ALA A 237 7.39 -9.02 14.67
CA ALA A 237 8.43 -8.46 15.53
C ALA A 237 9.31 -9.54 16.19
N ALA A 238 8.87 -10.80 16.23
CA ALA A 238 9.66 -11.90 16.74
C ALA A 238 10.81 -12.30 15.79
N ARG A 239 10.73 -11.88 14.53
CA ARG A 239 11.82 -12.10 13.55
C ARG A 239 12.92 -11.07 13.77
N PRO A 240 14.09 -11.46 14.26
CA PRO A 240 15.12 -10.50 14.68
C PRO A 240 15.77 -9.75 13.52
N SER A 241 15.83 -10.33 12.32
CA SER A 241 16.24 -9.66 11.09
C SER A 241 15.84 -10.48 9.87
N ILE A 242 15.58 -9.81 8.76
CA ILE A 242 15.32 -10.45 7.47
C ILE A 242 16.49 -11.33 7.03
N TRP A 243 17.70 -10.89 7.29
CA TRP A 243 18.93 -11.62 6.96
C TRP A 243 19.10 -12.90 7.78
N ARG A 244 18.81 -12.84 9.09
CA ARG A 244 18.84 -14.03 9.92
C ARG A 244 17.76 -15.02 9.50
N ASP A 245 16.55 -14.53 9.21
CA ASP A 245 15.46 -15.37 8.74
C ASP A 245 15.80 -16.00 7.39
N PHE A 246 16.47 -15.25 6.48
CA PHE A 246 16.98 -15.78 5.20
C PHE A 246 17.90 -16.97 5.43
N VAL A 247 18.94 -16.80 6.27
CA VAL A 247 19.90 -17.87 6.58
C VAL A 247 19.19 -19.05 7.26
N TYR A 248 18.32 -18.78 8.23
CA TYR A 248 17.63 -19.83 8.98
C TYR A 248 16.63 -20.59 8.11
N ASP A 249 15.79 -19.90 7.38
CA ASP A 249 14.74 -20.53 6.56
C ASP A 249 15.38 -21.26 5.35
N PHE A 250 16.41 -20.68 4.72
CA PHE A 250 17.08 -21.26 3.56
C PHE A 250 17.98 -22.47 3.92
N TRP A 251 18.84 -22.32 4.94
CA TRP A 251 19.87 -23.32 5.24
C TRP A 251 19.42 -24.36 6.26
N ILE A 252 18.61 -23.96 7.23
CA ILE A 252 18.24 -24.84 8.36
C ILE A 252 16.90 -25.51 8.13
N LYS A 253 15.84 -24.75 7.85
CA LYS A 253 14.49 -25.31 7.69
C LYS A 253 14.25 -25.95 6.33
N LYS A 254 14.94 -25.51 5.28
CA LYS A 254 14.74 -25.93 3.87
C LYS A 254 13.27 -25.86 3.42
N ASP A 255 12.49 -24.98 4.01
CA ASP A 255 11.09 -24.82 3.71
C ASP A 255 10.90 -23.96 2.45
N LYS A 256 10.50 -24.61 1.36
CA LYS A 256 10.33 -23.95 0.05
C LYS A 256 9.24 -22.88 0.06
N SER A 257 8.23 -23.00 0.91
CA SER A 257 7.15 -22.01 1.01
C SER A 257 7.63 -20.71 1.65
N TYR A 258 8.54 -20.81 2.62
CA TYR A 258 9.21 -19.68 3.26
C TYR A 258 10.21 -18.96 2.36
N ILE A 259 10.82 -19.70 1.43
CA ILE A 259 11.78 -19.13 0.46
C ILE A 259 11.11 -18.03 -0.36
N LEU A 260 9.87 -18.28 -0.81
CA LEU A 260 9.14 -17.35 -1.69
C LEU A 260 8.57 -16.11 -0.98
N GLY A 261 8.48 -16.13 0.33
CA GLY A 261 8.01 -14.99 1.15
C GLY A 261 9.14 -14.23 1.85
N ASN A 262 10.41 -14.56 1.56
CA ASN A 262 11.55 -13.84 2.15
C ASN A 262 11.94 -12.64 1.28
N PRO A 263 11.96 -11.40 1.83
CA PRO A 263 12.26 -10.19 1.07
C PRO A 263 13.60 -10.21 0.32
N VAL A 264 14.62 -10.89 0.85
CA VAL A 264 15.92 -11.01 0.19
C VAL A 264 15.80 -11.86 -1.08
N ILE A 265 15.11 -12.99 -0.99
CA ILE A 265 14.88 -13.87 -2.16
C ILE A 265 13.98 -13.19 -3.17
N GLU A 266 12.95 -12.48 -2.71
CA GLU A 266 12.09 -11.70 -3.60
C GLU A 266 12.89 -10.68 -4.42
N ILE A 267 13.86 -10.00 -3.82
CA ILE A 267 14.74 -9.07 -4.54
C ILE A 267 15.68 -9.83 -5.48
N MET A 268 16.29 -10.93 -5.01
CA MET A 268 17.23 -11.72 -5.83
C MET A 268 16.54 -12.37 -7.05
N LEU A 269 15.24 -12.67 -6.97
CA LEU A 269 14.48 -13.20 -8.10
C LEU A 269 13.77 -12.10 -8.89
N GLY A 270 13.20 -11.13 -8.21
CA GLY A 270 12.31 -10.14 -8.83
C GLY A 270 13.01 -8.88 -9.33
N ALA A 271 14.19 -8.56 -8.80
CA ALA A 271 14.97 -7.37 -9.13
C ALA A 271 16.46 -7.71 -9.25
N PHE A 272 16.79 -8.85 -9.83
CA PHE A 272 18.17 -9.33 -9.95
C PHE A 272 19.05 -8.32 -10.69
N LEU A 273 18.53 -7.69 -11.74
CA LEU A 273 19.23 -6.65 -12.47
C LEU A 273 19.67 -5.49 -11.56
N ASN A 274 18.76 -5.02 -10.68
CA ASN A 274 19.08 -3.93 -9.75
C ASN A 274 20.25 -4.31 -8.85
N VAL A 275 20.28 -5.55 -8.32
CA VAL A 275 21.34 -6.05 -7.47
C VAL A 275 22.66 -6.14 -8.25
N ALA A 276 22.61 -6.70 -9.46
CA ALA A 276 23.79 -6.87 -10.30
C ALA A 276 24.43 -5.52 -10.68
N VAL A 277 23.59 -4.57 -11.13
CA VAL A 277 24.03 -3.21 -11.50
C VAL A 277 24.58 -2.46 -10.29
N PHE A 278 23.87 -2.53 -9.14
CA PHE A 278 24.32 -1.88 -7.91
C PHE A 278 25.71 -2.37 -7.48
N LEU A 279 25.90 -3.69 -7.42
CA LEU A 279 27.19 -4.28 -7.02
C LEU A 279 28.28 -3.99 -8.04
N PHE A 280 27.99 -4.15 -9.34
CA PHE A 280 28.98 -3.89 -10.37
C PHE A 280 29.45 -2.43 -10.36
N TYR A 281 28.50 -1.47 -10.32
CA TYR A 281 28.85 -0.06 -10.30
C TYR A 281 29.58 0.34 -9.01
N PHE A 282 29.18 -0.19 -7.88
CA PHE A 282 29.82 0.10 -6.60
C PHE A 282 31.33 -0.23 -6.61
N PHE A 283 31.72 -1.34 -7.25
CA PHE A 283 33.13 -1.81 -7.30
C PHE A 283 33.90 -1.34 -8.54
N CYS A 284 33.23 -1.17 -9.68
CA CYS A 284 33.85 -0.98 -10.98
C CYS A 284 33.36 0.26 -11.73
N GLY A 285 32.35 0.99 -11.21
CA GLY A 285 31.74 2.11 -11.91
C GLY A 285 32.64 3.34 -11.97
N ASP A 286 32.48 4.11 -13.04
CA ASP A 286 33.16 5.40 -13.19
C ASP A 286 32.40 6.49 -12.43
N ARG A 287 32.99 6.96 -11.33
CA ARG A 287 32.41 8.02 -10.50
C ARG A 287 32.65 9.43 -11.07
N HIS A 288 33.47 9.56 -12.11
CA HIS A 288 33.73 10.83 -12.76
C HIS A 288 32.73 11.13 -13.87
N ASP A 289 31.97 10.12 -14.30
CA ASP A 289 30.87 10.32 -15.24
C ASP A 289 29.62 10.81 -14.47
N PRO A 290 29.21 12.06 -14.61
CA PRO A 290 28.12 12.63 -13.82
C PRO A 290 26.78 11.95 -14.06
N ILE A 291 26.52 11.49 -15.28
CA ILE A 291 25.25 10.82 -15.62
C ILE A 291 25.19 9.45 -14.95
N GLN A 292 26.23 8.61 -15.12
CA GLN A 292 26.27 7.31 -14.50
C GLN A 292 26.27 7.42 -12.97
N TRP A 293 26.99 8.37 -12.40
CA TRP A 293 27.05 8.60 -10.96
C TRP A 293 25.67 8.97 -10.40
N ASN A 294 24.95 9.90 -11.02
CA ASN A 294 23.65 10.34 -10.55
C ASN A 294 22.58 9.23 -10.70
N LEU A 295 22.60 8.46 -11.78
CA LEU A 295 21.75 7.27 -11.93
C LEU A 295 22.05 6.23 -10.81
N PHE A 296 23.33 6.01 -10.52
CA PHE A 296 23.73 5.11 -9.43
C PHE A 296 23.27 5.61 -8.06
N LEU A 297 23.38 6.91 -7.76
CA LEU A 297 22.88 7.47 -6.49
C LEU A 297 21.38 7.25 -6.32
N LEU A 298 20.59 7.39 -7.37
CA LEU A 298 19.15 7.14 -7.33
C LEU A 298 18.81 5.65 -7.17
N LEU A 299 19.57 4.76 -7.81
CA LEU A 299 19.48 3.33 -7.55
C LEU A 299 19.86 3.00 -6.10
N ALA A 300 20.98 3.57 -5.61
CA ALA A 300 21.47 3.36 -4.26
C ALA A 300 20.50 3.89 -3.19
N ALA A 301 19.76 4.96 -3.46
CA ALA A 301 18.70 5.47 -2.57
C ALA A 301 17.60 4.41 -2.33
N SER A 302 17.25 3.62 -3.36
CA SER A 302 16.28 2.53 -3.21
C SER A 302 16.82 1.39 -2.32
N PHE A 303 18.10 1.05 -2.45
CA PHE A 303 18.78 0.09 -1.58
C PHE A 303 18.92 0.63 -0.14
N PHE A 304 19.24 1.90 0.03
CA PHE A 304 19.27 2.52 1.35
C PHE A 304 17.92 2.42 2.05
N ALA A 305 16.82 2.74 1.36
CA ALA A 305 15.47 2.59 1.89
C ALA A 305 15.18 1.11 2.26
N PHE A 306 15.58 0.16 1.40
CA PHE A 306 15.47 -1.27 1.69
C PHE A 306 16.26 -1.67 2.94
N PHE A 307 17.51 -1.26 3.06
CA PHE A 307 18.34 -1.61 4.22
C PHE A 307 17.78 -1.04 5.51
N VAL A 308 17.41 0.24 5.54
CA VAL A 308 16.86 0.88 6.74
C VAL A 308 15.55 0.20 7.18
N THR A 309 14.67 -0.12 6.24
CA THR A 309 13.40 -0.77 6.54
C THR A 309 13.52 -2.27 6.83
N SER A 310 14.63 -2.89 6.42
CA SER A 310 14.99 -4.27 6.78
C SER A 310 15.42 -4.42 8.23
N LEU A 311 15.87 -3.35 8.86
CA LEU A 311 16.32 -3.36 10.24
C LEU A 311 15.11 -3.45 11.19
N ARG A 312 15.31 -4.03 12.38
CA ARG A 312 14.25 -4.25 13.36
C ARG A 312 13.45 -2.98 13.67
N PHE A 313 14.11 -1.85 13.80
CA PHE A 313 13.46 -0.56 14.09
C PHE A 313 12.71 0.04 12.88
N GLY A 314 13.05 -0.36 11.65
CA GLY A 314 12.41 0.11 10.42
C GLY A 314 11.21 -0.74 9.96
N ARG A 315 11.00 -1.93 10.52
CA ARG A 315 9.96 -2.88 10.07
C ARG A 315 8.52 -2.36 10.14
N PHE A 316 8.25 -1.40 11.03
CA PHE A 316 6.93 -0.77 11.12
C PHE A 316 6.57 0.09 9.89
N LEU A 317 7.54 0.37 9.02
CA LEU A 317 7.34 1.14 7.79
C LEU A 317 6.82 0.28 6.62
N GLY A 318 6.73 -1.04 6.81
CA GLY A 318 6.17 -1.95 5.82
C GLY A 318 7.21 -2.94 5.27
N GLU A 319 6.93 -3.48 4.10
CA GLU A 319 7.74 -4.51 3.45
C GLU A 319 8.92 -3.88 2.71
N PRO A 320 10.16 -4.19 3.09
CA PRO A 320 11.36 -3.50 2.60
C PRO A 320 11.62 -3.72 1.10
N GLN A 321 11.32 -4.90 0.56
CA GLN A 321 11.54 -5.21 -0.86
C GLN A 321 10.80 -4.27 -1.81
N ARG A 322 9.72 -3.64 -1.35
CA ARG A 322 8.92 -2.70 -2.15
C ARG A 322 9.69 -1.43 -2.52
N TYR A 323 10.69 -1.04 -1.72
CA TYR A 323 11.47 0.17 -2.00
C TYR A 323 12.43 -0.02 -3.17
N ILE A 324 12.84 -1.26 -3.46
CA ILE A 324 13.71 -1.58 -4.62
C ILE A 324 13.01 -1.27 -5.95
N GLU A 325 11.68 -1.30 -6.00
CA GLU A 325 10.93 -0.96 -7.20
C GLU A 325 11.29 0.45 -7.72
N PHE A 326 11.53 1.40 -6.84
CA PHE A 326 11.87 2.77 -7.24
C PHE A 326 13.25 2.90 -7.91
N GLY A 327 14.13 1.91 -7.74
CA GLY A 327 15.45 1.87 -8.39
C GLY A 327 15.45 1.27 -9.81
N ILE A 328 14.35 0.61 -10.23
CA ILE A 328 14.31 -0.14 -11.50
C ILE A 328 14.66 0.73 -12.72
N PRO A 329 14.10 1.94 -12.92
CA PRO A 329 14.38 2.75 -14.09
C PRO A 329 15.88 3.03 -14.24
N PHE A 330 16.53 3.38 -13.14
CA PHE A 330 17.94 3.72 -13.08
C PHE A 330 18.84 2.51 -13.32
N ALA A 331 18.46 1.35 -12.78
CA ALA A 331 19.16 0.10 -13.03
C ALA A 331 19.09 -0.31 -14.51
N CYS A 332 17.94 -0.17 -15.17
CA CYS A 332 17.79 -0.53 -16.57
C CYS A 332 18.67 0.34 -17.49
N ILE A 333 18.70 1.64 -17.26
CA ILE A 333 19.56 2.55 -18.02
C ILE A 333 21.02 2.28 -17.75
N LEU A 334 21.43 2.20 -16.48
CA LEU A 334 22.81 1.88 -16.10
C LEU A 334 23.26 0.53 -16.67
N ALA A 335 22.40 -0.46 -16.70
CA ALA A 335 22.74 -1.75 -17.30
C ALA A 335 23.14 -1.60 -18.78
N CYS A 336 22.39 -0.77 -19.54
CA CYS A 336 22.71 -0.50 -20.94
C CYS A 336 24.00 0.29 -21.13
N LEU A 337 24.40 1.11 -20.15
CA LEU A 337 25.66 1.85 -20.17
C LEU A 337 26.87 0.98 -19.77
N LEU A 338 26.66 0.00 -18.89
CA LEU A 338 27.73 -0.75 -18.24
C LEU A 338 28.00 -2.13 -18.85
N PHE A 339 26.96 -2.77 -19.35
CA PHE A 339 27.05 -4.17 -19.72
C PHE A 339 27.06 -4.40 -21.22
N PRO A 340 27.82 -5.41 -21.69
CA PRO A 340 27.81 -5.80 -23.08
C PRO A 340 26.47 -6.44 -23.44
N PHE A 341 26.07 -6.33 -24.69
CA PHE A 341 24.79 -6.77 -25.24
C PHE A 341 24.38 -8.20 -24.86
N TRP A 342 25.31 -9.16 -24.91
CA TRP A 342 25.03 -10.55 -24.55
C TRP A 342 24.61 -10.72 -23.09
N LEU A 343 25.13 -9.87 -22.18
CA LEU A 343 24.77 -9.90 -20.76
C LEU A 343 23.37 -9.33 -20.55
N LEU A 344 23.00 -8.29 -21.30
CA LEU A 344 21.63 -7.74 -21.27
C LEU A 344 20.59 -8.79 -21.72
N ILE A 345 20.94 -9.58 -22.74
CA ILE A 345 20.09 -10.71 -23.18
C ILE A 345 19.94 -11.74 -22.04
N MET A 346 21.03 -12.05 -21.32
CA MET A 346 20.96 -13.01 -20.21
C MET A 346 20.04 -12.50 -19.07
N PHE A 347 20.11 -11.23 -18.73
CA PHE A 347 19.19 -10.63 -17.74
C PHE A 347 17.74 -10.71 -18.23
N LEU A 348 17.49 -10.37 -19.47
CA LEU A 348 16.15 -10.42 -20.05
C LEU A 348 15.57 -11.86 -20.05
N LEU A 349 16.39 -12.85 -20.41
CA LEU A 349 15.99 -14.26 -20.37
C LEU A 349 15.72 -14.73 -18.93
N PHE A 350 16.52 -14.26 -17.97
CA PHE A 350 16.30 -14.54 -16.56
C PHE A 350 14.98 -13.94 -16.07
N ASP A 351 14.68 -12.68 -16.40
CA ASP A 351 13.44 -12.02 -16.02
C ASP A 351 12.22 -12.72 -16.63
N ILE A 352 12.28 -13.12 -17.91
CA ILE A 352 11.24 -13.91 -18.57
C ILE A 352 11.06 -15.26 -17.86
N PHE A 353 12.16 -15.95 -17.52
CA PHE A 353 12.09 -17.21 -16.79
C PHE A 353 11.39 -17.03 -15.44
N VAL A 354 11.77 -16.03 -14.66
CA VAL A 354 11.15 -15.73 -13.36
C VAL A 354 9.66 -15.42 -13.53
N LEU A 355 9.27 -14.60 -14.51
CA LEU A 355 7.86 -14.28 -14.80
C LEU A 355 7.05 -15.53 -15.16
N LEU A 356 7.59 -16.41 -16.00
CA LEU A 356 6.92 -17.67 -16.38
C LEU A 356 6.81 -18.61 -15.17
N TRP A 357 7.85 -18.68 -14.35
CA TRP A 357 7.84 -19.49 -13.14
C TRP A 357 6.80 -18.97 -12.12
N TYR A 358 6.74 -17.67 -11.87
CA TYR A 358 5.68 -17.06 -11.04
C TYR A 358 4.30 -17.32 -11.62
N ARG A 359 4.14 -17.15 -12.93
CA ARG A 359 2.85 -17.43 -13.60
C ARG A 359 2.42 -18.88 -13.40
N LYS A 360 3.31 -19.84 -13.55
CA LYS A 360 3.04 -21.27 -13.33
C LYS A 360 2.62 -21.53 -11.86
N ASN A 361 3.37 -21.03 -10.90
CA ASN A 361 3.07 -21.22 -9.48
C ASN A 361 1.79 -20.49 -9.03
N SER A 362 1.52 -19.29 -9.57
CA SER A 362 0.28 -18.56 -9.28
C SER A 362 -0.95 -19.20 -9.93
N GLN A 363 -0.80 -20.08 -10.92
CA GLN A 363 -1.93 -20.79 -11.51
C GLN A 363 -2.62 -21.76 -10.55
N HIS A 364 -1.88 -22.35 -9.59
CA HIS A 364 -2.47 -23.15 -8.52
C HIS A 364 -3.38 -22.35 -7.58
N HIS A 365 -3.21 -21.03 -7.50
CA HIS A 365 -4.07 -20.12 -6.74
C HIS A 365 -5.16 -19.45 -7.59
N ARG A 366 -5.30 -19.81 -8.89
CA ARG A 366 -6.24 -19.17 -9.83
C ARG A 366 -7.67 -19.67 -9.77
N GLN A 367 -7.93 -20.84 -9.20
CA GLN A 367 -9.30 -21.15 -8.81
C GLN A 367 -9.62 -20.20 -7.67
N LEU A 368 -10.62 -19.33 -7.90
CA LEU A 368 -11.10 -18.49 -6.80
C LEU A 368 -11.38 -19.42 -5.63
N PRO A 369 -10.62 -19.32 -4.54
CA PRO A 369 -10.91 -20.15 -3.40
C PRO A 369 -12.38 -19.97 -3.04
N GLU A 370 -13.05 -21.04 -2.67
CA GLU A 370 -14.47 -21.03 -2.35
C GLU A 370 -14.85 -19.89 -1.39
N HIS A 371 -13.95 -19.56 -0.48
CA HIS A 371 -14.11 -18.44 0.46
C HIS A 371 -14.21 -17.07 -0.22
N ILE A 372 -13.57 -16.87 -1.39
CA ILE A 372 -13.68 -15.60 -2.14
C ILE A 372 -15.06 -15.50 -2.81
N LYS A 373 -15.53 -16.60 -3.40
CA LYS A 373 -16.87 -16.63 -4.01
C LYS A 373 -17.96 -16.36 -2.96
N ILE A 374 -17.84 -17.01 -1.81
CA ILE A 374 -18.76 -16.80 -0.67
C ILE A 374 -18.70 -15.34 -0.20
N ARG A 375 -17.51 -14.75 -0.12
CA ARG A 375 -17.35 -13.33 0.25
C ARG A 375 -18.03 -12.40 -0.76
N GLU A 376 -17.84 -12.64 -2.05
CA GLU A 376 -18.48 -11.84 -3.11
C GLU A 376 -20.00 -11.96 -3.07
N GLU A 377 -20.53 -13.17 -2.88
CA GLU A 377 -21.96 -13.38 -2.70
C GLU A 377 -22.49 -12.62 -1.46
N LEU A 378 -21.72 -12.63 -0.38
CA LEU A 378 -22.06 -11.88 0.84
C LEU A 378 -22.11 -10.37 0.59
N LEU A 379 -21.12 -9.82 -0.10
CA LEU A 379 -21.05 -8.39 -0.41
C LEU A 379 -22.20 -7.97 -1.34
N ASP A 380 -22.49 -8.76 -2.37
CA ASP A 380 -23.63 -8.51 -3.27
C ASP A 380 -24.96 -8.56 -2.51
N PHE A 381 -25.14 -9.58 -1.69
CA PHE A 381 -26.36 -9.71 -0.88
C PHE A 381 -26.54 -8.50 0.03
N MET A 382 -25.50 -8.11 0.79
CA MET A 382 -25.58 -6.96 1.71
C MET A 382 -25.84 -5.65 0.98
N ARG A 383 -25.32 -5.46 -0.22
CA ARG A 383 -25.64 -4.27 -1.03
C ARG A 383 -27.08 -4.24 -1.50
N ASN A 384 -27.64 -5.41 -1.84
CA ASN A 384 -29.02 -5.52 -2.34
C ASN A 384 -30.08 -5.33 -1.24
N ILE A 385 -29.77 -5.67 0.01
CA ILE A 385 -30.68 -5.51 1.16
C ILE A 385 -30.48 -4.19 1.91
N TYR A 386 -29.67 -3.26 1.38
CA TYR A 386 -29.41 -1.99 2.04
C TYR A 386 -30.70 -1.25 2.36
N ASP A 387 -30.80 -0.82 3.62
CA ASP A 387 -31.94 -0.06 4.16
C ASP A 387 -31.37 1.10 4.99
N ASP A 388 -31.77 2.33 4.67
CA ASP A 388 -31.31 3.54 5.39
C ASP A 388 -31.70 3.53 6.86
N GLU A 389 -32.81 2.89 7.21
CA GLU A 389 -33.22 2.71 8.59
C GLU A 389 -32.26 1.83 9.38
N TYR A 390 -31.68 0.81 8.75
CA TYR A 390 -30.77 -0.18 9.32
C TYR A 390 -29.35 -0.05 8.76
N LYS A 391 -28.87 1.18 8.65
CA LYS A 391 -27.58 1.52 8.01
C LYS A 391 -26.32 1.07 8.75
N ASN A 392 -26.43 0.57 9.98
CA ASN A 392 -25.30 0.11 10.76
C ASN A 392 -25.02 -1.36 10.47
N LEU A 393 -23.73 -1.71 10.37
CA LEU A 393 -23.29 -3.06 10.06
C LEU A 393 -22.12 -3.48 10.96
N LEU A 394 -22.30 -4.60 11.62
CA LEU A 394 -21.31 -5.23 12.49
C LEU A 394 -20.89 -6.57 11.89
N CYS A 395 -19.65 -6.97 12.16
CA CYS A 395 -19.13 -8.29 11.79
C CYS A 395 -18.15 -8.75 12.88
N ASN A 396 -18.05 -10.03 13.13
CA ASN A 396 -17.07 -10.59 14.06
C ASN A 396 -15.71 -10.89 13.42
N ASP A 397 -15.59 -10.71 12.11
CA ASP A 397 -14.36 -10.88 11.33
C ASP A 397 -13.89 -9.53 10.81
N THR A 398 -12.65 -9.15 11.13
CA THR A 398 -12.08 -7.83 10.77
C THR A 398 -11.86 -7.69 9.27
N GLU A 399 -11.45 -8.76 8.58
CA GLU A 399 -11.19 -8.71 7.15
C GLU A 399 -12.49 -8.54 6.37
N ILE A 400 -13.51 -9.32 6.69
CA ILE A 400 -14.84 -9.20 6.10
C ILE A 400 -15.44 -7.82 6.39
N ALA A 401 -15.33 -7.34 7.63
CA ALA A 401 -15.80 -6.00 7.99
C ALA A 401 -15.17 -4.90 7.12
N ARG A 402 -13.88 -5.00 6.82
CA ARG A 402 -13.20 -4.06 5.91
C ARG A 402 -13.71 -4.15 4.47
N HIS A 403 -13.95 -5.35 3.95
CA HIS A 403 -14.52 -5.51 2.60
C HIS A 403 -15.93 -4.94 2.50
N LEU A 404 -16.69 -4.95 3.59
CA LEU A 404 -18.05 -4.40 3.62
C LEU A 404 -18.11 -2.87 3.46
N TYR A 405 -16.97 -2.17 3.47
CA TYR A 405 -16.92 -0.75 3.09
C TYR A 405 -17.34 -0.47 1.65
N VAL A 406 -17.37 -1.47 0.75
CA VAL A 406 -17.95 -1.30 -0.61
C VAL A 406 -19.48 -1.16 -0.58
N SER A 407 -20.11 -1.49 0.53
CA SER A 407 -21.53 -1.26 0.77
C SER A 407 -21.79 0.16 1.29
N LYS A 408 -23.04 0.61 1.29
CA LYS A 408 -23.43 1.91 1.85
C LYS A 408 -23.54 1.92 3.38
N TYR A 409 -23.34 0.76 4.04
CA TYR A 409 -23.47 0.65 5.48
C TYR A 409 -22.36 1.40 6.24
N ARG A 410 -22.68 1.76 7.47
CA ARG A 410 -21.73 2.21 8.48
C ARG A 410 -21.15 0.99 9.16
N VAL A 411 -19.93 0.62 8.81
CA VAL A 411 -19.29 -0.60 9.31
C VAL A 411 -18.47 -0.31 10.57
N TYR A 412 -18.73 -1.05 11.64
CA TYR A 412 -18.01 -0.96 12.91
C TYR A 412 -16.83 -1.92 12.90
N VAL A 413 -15.62 -1.38 12.89
CA VAL A 413 -14.35 -2.14 12.86
C VAL A 413 -13.35 -1.51 13.81
N PRO A 414 -12.68 -2.29 14.68
CA PRO A 414 -11.55 -1.77 15.45
C PRO A 414 -10.37 -1.44 14.54
N GLY A 415 -9.64 -0.37 14.84
CA GLY A 415 -8.59 0.16 13.96
C GLY A 415 -7.31 0.55 14.64
N TYR A 416 -6.22 0.59 13.86
CA TYR A 416 -4.91 1.04 14.32
C TYR A 416 -4.77 2.56 14.44
N CYS A 417 -5.69 3.32 13.87
CA CYS A 417 -5.63 4.79 13.87
C CYS A 417 -6.17 5.42 15.16
N THR A 418 -6.78 4.60 16.02
CA THR A 418 -7.33 5.04 17.30
C THR A 418 -6.25 5.12 18.36
N HIS A 419 -6.39 6.06 19.31
CA HIS A 419 -5.53 6.11 20.47
C HIS A 419 -5.87 4.97 21.44
N TYR A 420 -4.88 4.15 21.74
CA TYR A 420 -4.93 3.14 22.81
C TYR A 420 -3.87 3.52 23.85
N ALA A 421 -4.27 3.69 25.11
CA ALA A 421 -3.35 4.07 26.16
C ALA A 421 -2.42 2.91 26.52
N THR A 422 -2.97 1.71 26.66
CA THR A 422 -2.27 0.49 27.07
C THR A 422 -2.36 -0.60 26.01
N LYS A 423 -1.62 -1.68 26.22
CA LYS A 423 -1.69 -2.89 25.41
C LYS A 423 -3.04 -3.61 25.60
N GLU A 424 -3.52 -3.60 26.82
CA GLU A 424 -4.78 -4.16 27.24
C GLU A 424 -5.96 -3.48 26.51
N ASP A 425 -5.95 -2.15 26.42
CA ASP A 425 -6.96 -1.38 25.69
C ASP A 425 -6.95 -1.76 24.18
N PHE A 426 -5.77 -1.96 23.60
CA PHE A 426 -5.68 -2.38 22.19
C PHE A 426 -6.27 -3.78 22.02
N TYR A 427 -5.89 -4.73 22.89
CA TYR A 427 -6.38 -6.09 22.77
C TYR A 427 -7.82 -6.27 23.25
N ALA A 428 -8.36 -5.34 24.02
CA ALA A 428 -9.80 -5.32 24.31
C ALA A 428 -10.68 -5.22 23.05
N ALA A 429 -10.14 -4.65 21.96
CA ALA A 429 -10.83 -4.60 20.69
C ALA A 429 -10.70 -5.89 19.84
N PHE A 430 -9.73 -6.76 20.18
CA PHE A 430 -9.41 -8.00 19.45
C PHE A 430 -9.38 -9.20 20.39
N TYR A 431 -9.85 -10.34 19.89
CA TYR A 431 -9.94 -11.56 20.72
C TYR A 431 -8.59 -12.29 20.76
N ASN A 432 -8.13 -12.66 21.97
CA ASN A 432 -6.90 -13.43 22.19
C ASN A 432 -5.66 -12.89 21.45
N ASN A 433 -5.53 -11.57 21.33
CA ASN A 433 -4.45 -10.91 20.59
C ASN A 433 -4.46 -11.20 19.08
N ASP A 434 -5.52 -11.79 18.53
CA ASP A 434 -5.69 -11.99 17.10
C ASP A 434 -6.42 -10.80 16.49
N ILE A 435 -5.70 -10.01 15.72
CA ILE A 435 -6.21 -8.81 15.04
C ILE A 435 -7.22 -9.09 13.92
N HIS A 436 -7.42 -10.36 13.58
CA HIS A 436 -8.43 -10.78 12.61
C HIS A 436 -9.79 -11.05 13.26
N ILE A 437 -9.83 -11.21 14.58
CA ILE A 437 -11.04 -11.54 15.33
C ILE A 437 -11.45 -10.34 16.20
N ILE A 438 -12.64 -9.80 15.96
CA ILE A 438 -13.19 -8.71 16.78
C ILE A 438 -13.59 -9.27 18.14
N SER A 439 -13.25 -8.58 19.22
CA SER A 439 -13.59 -9.03 20.56
C SER A 439 -15.09 -8.94 20.86
N PRO A 440 -15.61 -9.80 21.75
CA PRO A 440 -16.99 -9.69 22.21
C PRO A 440 -17.31 -8.32 22.80
N ASP A 441 -16.41 -7.75 23.59
CA ASP A 441 -16.60 -6.46 24.26
C ASP A 441 -16.75 -5.31 23.26
N PHE A 442 -15.90 -5.29 22.22
CA PHE A 442 -16.01 -4.32 21.13
C PHE A 442 -17.33 -4.48 20.36
N LEU A 443 -17.71 -5.74 20.09
CA LEU A 443 -18.95 -6.04 19.37
C LEU A 443 -20.18 -5.58 20.17
N LEU A 444 -20.21 -5.87 21.48
CA LEU A 444 -21.28 -5.44 22.38
C LEU A 444 -21.38 -3.92 22.49
N GLN A 445 -20.25 -3.25 22.64
CA GLN A 445 -20.22 -1.80 22.66
C GLN A 445 -20.74 -1.22 21.34
N SER A 446 -20.36 -1.81 20.21
CA SER A 446 -20.82 -1.42 18.88
C SER A 446 -22.34 -1.66 18.70
N LEU A 447 -22.88 -2.75 19.21
CA LEU A 447 -24.32 -3.01 19.22
C LEU A 447 -25.09 -1.93 20.01
N ASN A 448 -24.57 -1.55 21.18
CA ASN A 448 -25.17 -0.51 22.00
C ASN A 448 -25.12 0.88 21.31
N ASP A 449 -24.00 1.20 20.63
CA ASP A 449 -23.86 2.47 19.90
C ASP A 449 -24.74 2.49 18.65
N ALA A 450 -24.90 1.36 17.98
CA ALA A 450 -25.65 1.26 16.72
C ALA A 450 -27.18 1.28 16.90
N GLN A 451 -27.68 0.78 18.02
CA GLN A 451 -29.10 0.63 18.38
C GLN A 451 -29.91 -0.29 17.42
N LYS A 452 -29.71 -0.19 16.11
CA LYS A 452 -30.31 -1.03 15.07
C LYS A 452 -29.41 -1.13 13.85
N GLY A 453 -29.51 -2.27 13.15
CA GLY A 453 -28.67 -2.56 11.97
C GLY A 453 -28.65 -4.03 11.59
N TYR A 454 -27.57 -4.41 10.92
CA TYR A 454 -27.27 -5.81 10.61
C TYR A 454 -26.00 -6.29 11.32
N ILE A 455 -25.97 -7.55 11.67
CA ILE A 455 -24.79 -8.22 12.19
C ILE A 455 -24.51 -9.49 11.39
N ILE A 456 -23.26 -9.69 11.06
CA ILE A 456 -22.76 -10.85 10.32
C ILE A 456 -21.84 -11.63 11.24
N PHE A 457 -22.19 -12.90 11.49
CA PHE A 457 -21.36 -13.82 12.23
C PHE A 457 -20.70 -14.82 11.30
N TYR A 458 -19.37 -14.82 11.29
CA TYR A 458 -18.61 -15.94 10.75
C TYR A 458 -18.63 -17.08 11.75
N THR A 459 -19.30 -18.17 11.42
CA THR A 459 -19.60 -19.26 12.38
C THR A 459 -18.36 -19.94 12.91
N ASN A 460 -17.27 -20.01 12.15
CA ASN A 460 -16.01 -20.59 12.62
C ASN A 460 -15.40 -19.81 13.79
N LEU A 461 -15.73 -18.51 13.92
CA LEU A 461 -15.24 -17.66 15.00
C LEU A 461 -16.15 -17.71 16.23
N LEU A 462 -17.38 -18.22 16.12
CA LEU A 462 -18.32 -18.30 17.27
C LEU A 462 -17.78 -19.14 18.41
N LYS A 463 -16.98 -20.16 18.11
CA LYS A 463 -16.30 -20.98 19.13
C LYS A 463 -15.39 -20.21 20.09
N PHE A 464 -14.98 -19.00 19.69
CA PHE A 464 -14.15 -18.12 20.51
C PHE A 464 -14.97 -17.17 21.39
N TYR A 465 -16.29 -17.14 21.20
CA TYR A 465 -17.19 -16.28 21.96
C TYR A 465 -17.84 -17.11 23.07
N ASP A 466 -17.55 -16.73 24.31
CA ASP A 466 -18.18 -17.35 25.48
C ASP A 466 -19.66 -16.94 25.56
N GLU A 467 -20.56 -17.92 25.39
CA GLU A 467 -21.99 -17.69 25.45
C GLU A 467 -22.44 -17.06 26.78
N THR A 468 -21.76 -17.40 27.87
CA THR A 468 -22.11 -16.86 29.18
C THR A 468 -21.84 -15.35 29.29
N LYS A 469 -20.88 -14.84 28.56
CA LYS A 469 -20.57 -13.41 28.50
C LYS A 469 -21.48 -12.62 27.55
N LEU A 470 -21.96 -13.27 26.49
CA LEU A 470 -22.82 -12.63 25.48
C LEU A 470 -24.29 -12.56 25.90
N LEU A 471 -24.80 -13.62 26.50
CA LEU A 471 -26.23 -13.75 26.88
C LEU A 471 -26.79 -12.59 27.72
N PRO A 472 -26.10 -12.06 28.75
CA PRO A 472 -26.64 -10.96 29.55
C PRO A 472 -26.87 -9.67 28.72
N PHE A 473 -26.01 -9.40 27.71
CA PHE A 473 -26.08 -8.19 26.89
C PHE A 473 -27.05 -8.30 25.70
N LEU A 474 -27.38 -9.54 25.33
CA LEU A 474 -28.28 -9.80 24.21
C LEU A 474 -29.75 -9.77 24.62
N LYS A 475 -30.06 -9.70 25.94
CA LYS A 475 -31.45 -9.72 26.47
C LYS A 475 -32.33 -8.59 25.96
N ASP A 476 -31.72 -7.41 25.74
CA ASP A 476 -32.45 -6.21 25.31
C ASP A 476 -32.39 -5.98 23.80
N ILE A 477 -31.81 -6.91 23.03
CA ILE A 477 -31.62 -6.81 21.60
C ILE A 477 -32.33 -7.95 20.91
N GLN A 478 -33.27 -7.61 20.05
CA GLN A 478 -33.93 -8.61 19.20
C GLN A 478 -33.12 -8.87 17.95
N PHE A 479 -32.94 -10.16 17.63
CA PHE A 479 -32.26 -10.63 16.44
C PHE A 479 -33.24 -11.36 15.53
N VAL A 480 -33.36 -10.89 14.29
CA VAL A 480 -34.14 -11.55 13.26
C VAL A 480 -33.17 -12.18 12.25
N TYR A 481 -33.21 -13.50 12.14
CA TYR A 481 -32.41 -14.21 11.15
C TYR A 481 -32.87 -13.86 9.74
N ILE A 482 -31.92 -13.53 8.86
CA ILE A 482 -32.21 -13.16 7.46
C ILE A 482 -31.79 -14.29 6.52
N LYS A 483 -30.49 -14.66 6.53
CA LYS A 483 -29.92 -15.60 5.57
C LYS A 483 -28.58 -16.17 6.07
N SER A 484 -28.22 -17.36 5.56
CA SER A 484 -26.84 -17.86 5.62
C SER A 484 -26.22 -17.89 4.23
N ILE A 485 -24.96 -17.45 4.13
CA ILE A 485 -24.15 -17.50 2.92
C ILE A 485 -22.85 -18.19 3.27
N GLY A 486 -22.68 -19.43 2.84
CA GLY A 486 -21.59 -20.28 3.32
C GLY A 486 -21.58 -20.38 4.84
N LYS A 487 -20.47 -19.97 5.46
CA LYS A 487 -20.30 -19.96 6.92
C LYS A 487 -20.69 -18.63 7.58
N PHE A 488 -21.27 -17.69 6.84
CA PHE A 488 -21.73 -16.41 7.37
C PHE A 488 -23.22 -16.46 7.65
N LYS A 489 -23.63 -16.11 8.87
CA LYS A 489 -25.02 -15.94 9.28
C LYS A 489 -25.32 -14.47 9.45
N ILE A 490 -26.37 -14.01 8.81
CA ILE A 490 -26.78 -12.61 8.75
C ILE A 490 -28.05 -12.45 9.57
N PHE A 491 -28.02 -11.49 10.48
CA PHE A 491 -29.16 -11.13 11.31
C PHE A 491 -29.42 -9.62 11.19
N LYS A 492 -30.66 -9.25 11.23
CA LYS A 492 -31.12 -7.88 11.50
C LYS A 492 -31.26 -7.75 13.02
N PHE A 493 -30.82 -6.65 13.60
CA PHE A 493 -30.97 -6.43 15.05
C PHE A 493 -31.55 -5.06 15.32
N TYR A 494 -32.28 -4.94 16.43
CA TYR A 494 -32.76 -3.69 16.98
C TYR A 494 -32.92 -3.82 18.50
N LYS A 495 -32.63 -2.72 19.19
CA LYS A 495 -32.82 -2.61 20.64
C LYS A 495 -34.29 -2.26 20.90
N GLU A 496 -34.94 -3.01 21.77
CA GLU A 496 -36.26 -2.62 22.25
C GLU A 496 -36.15 -1.27 22.96
N SER A 497 -36.77 -0.23 22.40
CA SER A 497 -37.01 0.98 23.17
C SER A 497 -37.86 0.57 24.37
N GLN A 498 -37.35 0.75 25.58
CA GLN A 498 -38.19 0.73 26.75
C GLN A 498 -39.28 1.79 26.50
N CYS A 499 -40.43 1.36 26.03
CA CYS A 499 -41.62 2.15 26.14
C CYS A 499 -41.82 2.40 27.64
N THR A 500 -41.29 3.52 28.12
CA THR A 500 -41.74 4.08 29.37
C THR A 500 -43.24 4.22 29.25
N SER A 501 -43.96 3.24 29.77
CA SER A 501 -45.35 3.35 30.09
C SER A 501 -45.49 4.50 31.09
N GLN A 502 -45.66 5.69 30.59
CA GLN A 502 -46.32 6.76 31.33
C GLN A 502 -47.80 6.45 31.22
N SER A 503 -48.27 5.67 32.13
CA SER A 503 -49.69 5.62 32.52
C SER A 503 -49.95 6.69 33.55
#